data_4638f296953a3f95d3ac4fa5f1cdd2e7
#
_entry.id   4638f296953a3f95d3ac4fa5f1cdd2e7
#
_cell.length_a   1.000
_cell.length_b   1.000
_cell.length_c   1.000
_cell.angle_alpha   90.00
_cell.angle_beta   90.00
_cell.angle_gamma   90.00
#
_symmetry.space_group_name_H-M   'P 1'
#
loop_
_entity.id
_entity.type
_entity.pdbx_description
1 polymer ?
#
loop_
_entity_poly.entity_id
_entity_poly.type
_entity_poly.pdbx_seq_one_letter_code
_entity_poly.pdbx_strand_id
1 'polypeptide(L)'
;TTKLFDEREGNEKVLEEEDIQSKSDDDQQEMVKRLLQEVYEKGERKSREAVEKNQHFFDCLLETFSSNDAEGEDASHLPAHLRVTRDFETVPERERPPLVPGFEDAEKARYVLKNLARDWSEEGREEREKSHDVLVRHLRDVVFKEQLSEIDLMCERMNPEDIARPRVLVPGAGLGRLVYEFAKAGFETEGNEFSYYMLFGSSFLLNCCSEKRPFEIVPYWHSPLNHLSQKDQYRSIVIPDESPCDHMDALKPGRSMAMCAGDFREVYGSPEHESHI
;
A
#
# COMPACT_ATOMS: atom_id res chain seq x y z
N THR A 1 -0.05 -2.95 -42.07
CA THR A 1 1.22 -2.43 -41.53
C THR A 1 1.25 -2.75 -40.04
N THR A 2 2.03 -3.77 -39.67
CA THR A 2 2.16 -4.16 -38.25
C THR A 2 3.33 -3.37 -37.67
N LYS A 3 3.04 -2.45 -36.76
CA LYS A 3 4.06 -1.67 -36.07
C LYS A 3 4.62 -2.47 -34.89
N LEU A 4 5.90 -2.76 -34.91
CA LEU A 4 6.65 -3.35 -33.79
C LEU A 4 7.60 -2.29 -33.24
N PHE A 5 7.52 -2.04 -31.95
CA PHE A 5 8.33 -1.04 -31.27
C PHE A 5 9.63 -1.66 -30.76
N ASP A 6 10.79 -1.16 -31.19
CA ASP A 6 12.08 -1.52 -30.61
C ASP A 6 12.55 -0.45 -29.61
N GLU A 7 12.49 -0.77 -28.32
CA GLU A 7 12.83 0.17 -27.24
C GLU A 7 14.35 0.42 -27.07
N ARG A 8 15.23 -0.33 -27.78
CA ARG A 8 16.68 -0.12 -27.64
C ARG A 8 17.19 1.08 -28.42
N GLU A 9 16.51 1.47 -29.48
CA GLU A 9 16.92 2.56 -30.33
C GLU A 9 15.92 3.71 -30.45
N GLY A 10 14.77 3.62 -29.78
CA GLY A 10 13.71 4.63 -29.93
C GLY A 10 13.07 4.68 -31.32
N ASN A 11 13.40 3.73 -32.17
CA ASN A 11 12.90 3.64 -33.52
C ASN A 11 11.82 2.56 -33.66
N GLU A 12 10.69 2.95 -34.23
CA GLU A 12 9.66 2.04 -34.70
C GLU A 12 10.23 1.27 -35.92
N LYS A 13 10.55 -0.01 -35.75
CA LYS A 13 10.81 -0.88 -36.91
C LYS A 13 9.47 -1.13 -37.60
N VAL A 14 9.21 -0.33 -38.61
CA VAL A 14 8.10 -0.57 -39.54
C VAL A 14 8.57 -1.66 -40.49
N LEU A 15 8.08 -2.87 -40.34
CA LEU A 15 8.17 -3.89 -41.37
C LEU A 15 7.24 -3.46 -42.49
N GLU A 16 7.81 -3.10 -43.65
CA GLU A 16 7.02 -2.77 -44.81
C GLU A 16 6.32 -4.06 -45.29
N GLU A 17 5.05 -3.97 -45.65
CA GLU A 17 4.27 -5.11 -46.14
C GLU A 17 4.93 -5.77 -47.35
N GLU A 18 5.68 -5.00 -48.12
CA GLU A 18 6.44 -5.48 -49.29
C GLU A 18 7.59 -6.44 -48.92
N ASP A 19 8.23 -6.27 -47.76
CA ASP A 19 9.30 -7.16 -47.27
C ASP A 19 8.74 -8.51 -46.76
N ILE A 20 7.47 -8.56 -46.37
CA ILE A 20 6.80 -9.78 -45.92
C ILE A 20 6.29 -10.56 -47.13
N GLN A 21 5.73 -9.89 -48.13
CA GLN A 21 5.12 -10.54 -49.30
C GLN A 21 6.13 -11.15 -50.26
N SER A 22 7.41 -10.75 -50.19
CA SER A 22 8.47 -11.29 -51.03
C SER A 22 9.07 -12.62 -50.57
N LYS A 23 8.71 -13.09 -49.34
CA LYS A 23 9.23 -14.32 -48.74
C LYS A 23 8.31 -15.51 -49.01
N SER A 24 8.90 -16.72 -49.01
CA SER A 24 8.10 -17.94 -49.09
C SER A 24 7.17 -18.09 -47.84
N ASP A 25 6.09 -18.84 -47.96
CA ASP A 25 5.16 -19.09 -46.85
C ASP A 25 5.86 -19.69 -45.61
N ASP A 26 6.88 -20.55 -45.83
CA ASP A 26 7.67 -21.14 -44.76
C ASP A 26 8.55 -20.08 -44.06
N ASP A 27 9.19 -19.17 -44.82
CA ASP A 27 9.98 -18.08 -44.26
C ASP A 27 9.10 -17.10 -43.46
N GLN A 28 7.88 -16.85 -43.93
CA GLN A 28 6.93 -16.00 -43.19
C GLN A 28 6.50 -16.63 -41.89
N GLN A 29 6.21 -17.93 -41.88
CA GLN A 29 5.84 -18.66 -40.67
C GLN A 29 6.98 -18.69 -39.64
N GLU A 30 8.22 -18.92 -40.09
CA GLU A 30 9.38 -18.92 -39.21
C GLU A 30 9.66 -17.52 -38.64
N MET A 31 9.47 -16.46 -39.42
CA MET A 31 9.59 -15.09 -38.96
C MET A 31 8.52 -14.78 -37.86
N VAL A 32 7.28 -15.18 -38.09
CA VAL A 32 6.20 -14.99 -37.12
C VAL A 32 6.49 -15.75 -35.81
N LYS A 33 6.99 -16.99 -35.90
CA LYS A 33 7.40 -17.74 -34.70
C LYS A 33 8.49 -17.04 -33.91
N ARG A 34 9.53 -16.53 -34.58
CA ARG A 34 10.60 -15.77 -33.90
C ARG A 34 10.07 -14.51 -33.24
N LEU A 35 9.22 -13.74 -33.91
CA LEU A 35 8.60 -12.55 -33.32
C LEU A 35 7.73 -12.88 -32.10
N LEU A 36 6.93 -13.94 -32.18
CA LEU A 36 6.14 -14.41 -31.05
C LEU A 36 7.00 -14.86 -29.89
N GLN A 37 8.11 -15.56 -30.17
CA GLN A 37 9.06 -16.00 -29.17
C GLN A 37 9.72 -14.80 -28.48
N GLU A 38 10.19 -13.78 -29.23
CA GLU A 38 10.77 -12.56 -28.67
C GLU A 38 9.78 -11.80 -27.79
N VAL A 39 8.52 -11.65 -28.23
CA VAL A 39 7.46 -11.01 -27.45
C VAL A 39 7.19 -11.78 -26.14
N TYR A 40 7.15 -13.11 -26.22
CA TYR A 40 6.94 -13.95 -25.05
C TYR A 40 8.09 -13.82 -24.05
N GLU A 41 9.34 -13.95 -24.50
CA GLU A 41 10.53 -13.83 -23.65
C GLU A 41 10.64 -12.44 -23.00
N LYS A 42 10.32 -11.38 -23.76
CA LYS A 42 10.26 -10.02 -23.23
C LYS A 42 9.19 -9.88 -22.16
N GLY A 43 8.01 -10.44 -22.38
CA GLY A 43 6.91 -10.44 -21.41
C GLY A 43 7.26 -11.20 -20.13
N GLU A 44 7.88 -12.39 -20.26
CA GLU A 44 8.33 -13.19 -19.12
C GLU A 44 9.36 -12.45 -18.29
N ARG A 45 10.36 -11.81 -18.92
CA ARG A 45 11.37 -11.02 -18.22
C ARG A 45 10.75 -9.85 -17.45
N LYS A 46 9.86 -9.08 -18.08
CA LYS A 46 9.18 -7.97 -17.42
C LYS A 46 8.32 -8.44 -16.22
N SER A 47 7.67 -9.59 -16.37
CA SER A 47 6.87 -10.17 -15.29
C SER A 47 7.75 -10.60 -14.11
N ARG A 48 8.91 -11.18 -14.39
CA ARG A 48 9.90 -11.59 -13.37
C ARG A 48 10.43 -10.37 -12.61
N GLU A 49 10.85 -9.33 -13.32
CA GLU A 49 11.32 -8.07 -12.72
C GLU A 49 10.23 -7.41 -11.85
N ALA A 50 8.97 -7.45 -12.29
CA ALA A 50 7.84 -6.94 -11.52
C ALA A 50 7.60 -7.74 -10.23
N VAL A 51 7.70 -9.07 -10.30
CA VAL A 51 7.57 -9.94 -9.13
C VAL A 51 8.70 -9.68 -8.14
N GLU A 52 9.95 -9.56 -8.60
CA GLU A 52 11.12 -9.29 -7.75
C GLU A 52 10.98 -7.97 -6.98
N LYS A 53 10.52 -6.89 -7.64
CA LYS A 53 10.25 -5.62 -6.97
C LYS A 53 9.17 -5.72 -5.91
N ASN A 54 8.05 -6.36 -6.25
CA ASN A 54 6.96 -6.55 -5.30
C ASN A 54 7.36 -7.46 -4.14
N GLN A 55 8.12 -8.51 -4.41
CA GLN A 55 8.64 -9.42 -3.41
C GLN A 55 9.55 -8.71 -2.41
N HIS A 56 10.45 -7.85 -2.90
CA HIS A 56 11.32 -7.06 -2.04
C HIS A 56 10.54 -6.22 -1.01
N PHE A 57 9.44 -5.58 -1.41
CA PHE A 57 8.57 -4.86 -0.47
C PHE A 57 8.00 -5.80 0.60
N PHE A 58 7.45 -6.94 0.19
CA PHE A 58 6.86 -7.90 1.13
C PHE A 58 7.90 -8.57 2.04
N ASP A 59 9.11 -8.83 1.54
CA ASP A 59 10.20 -9.39 2.35
C ASP A 59 10.60 -8.42 3.45
N CYS A 60 10.79 -7.13 3.15
CA CYS A 60 11.09 -6.11 4.15
C CYS A 60 9.96 -5.96 5.18
N LEU A 61 8.70 -6.01 4.72
CA LEU A 61 7.54 -5.99 5.60
C LEU A 61 7.58 -7.19 6.56
N LEU A 62 7.80 -8.40 6.07
CA LEU A 62 7.84 -9.62 6.87
C LEU A 62 9.04 -9.65 7.83
N GLU A 63 10.21 -9.20 7.40
CA GLU A 63 11.41 -9.10 8.24
C GLU A 63 11.18 -8.21 9.45
N THR A 64 10.45 -7.11 9.30
CA THR A 64 10.13 -6.19 10.39
C THR A 64 9.32 -6.86 11.49
N PHE A 65 8.40 -7.76 11.12
CA PHE A 65 7.59 -8.49 12.12
C PHE A 65 8.32 -9.71 12.69
N SER A 66 9.17 -10.35 11.90
CA SER A 66 9.94 -11.53 12.35
C SER A 66 11.08 -11.17 13.31
N SER A 67 11.74 -10.01 13.13
CA SER A 67 12.84 -9.56 13.99
C SER A 67 12.38 -9.13 15.38
N ASN A 68 11.15 -8.63 15.50
CA ASN A 68 10.58 -8.28 16.80
C ASN A 68 10.28 -9.50 17.68
N ASP A 69 10.14 -10.70 17.10
CA ASP A 69 9.93 -11.94 17.85
C ASP A 69 11.25 -12.53 18.41
N ALA A 70 12.42 -12.16 17.84
CA ALA A 70 13.70 -12.82 18.16
C ALA A 70 14.40 -12.28 19.41
N GLU A 71 14.09 -11.08 19.89
CA GLU A 71 14.83 -10.45 21.00
C GLU A 71 14.08 -10.41 22.33
N GLY A 72 12.89 -11.03 22.45
CA GLY A 72 12.18 -11.12 23.73
C GLY A 72 11.80 -9.76 24.33
N GLU A 73 11.98 -8.67 23.61
CA GLU A 73 11.46 -7.38 24.00
C GLU A 73 9.93 -7.40 23.86
N ASP A 74 9.32 -7.04 24.96
CA ASP A 74 7.91 -6.95 25.21
C ASP A 74 7.13 -6.42 23.99
N ALA A 75 6.55 -7.32 23.20
CA ALA A 75 5.58 -6.99 22.15
C ALA A 75 4.33 -6.30 22.70
N SER A 76 4.38 -5.80 23.96
CA SER A 76 3.31 -5.07 24.63
C SER A 76 2.92 -3.77 23.93
N HIS A 77 3.83 -3.20 23.12
CA HIS A 77 3.56 -2.03 22.28
C HIS A 77 2.76 -2.37 21.01
N LEU A 78 2.75 -3.63 20.58
CA LEU A 78 1.85 -4.06 19.52
C LEU A 78 0.45 -4.28 20.09
N PRO A 79 -0.60 -3.80 19.44
CA PRO A 79 -1.96 -4.14 19.78
C PRO A 79 -2.11 -5.65 19.96
N ALA A 80 -2.86 -6.10 20.98
CA ALA A 80 -2.94 -7.51 21.37
C ALA A 80 -3.27 -8.48 20.22
N HIS A 81 -3.97 -8.01 19.20
CA HIS A 81 -4.36 -8.74 18.00
C HIS A 81 -3.30 -8.78 16.88
N LEU A 82 -2.29 -7.91 16.92
CA LEU A 82 -1.10 -7.97 16.06
C LEU A 82 0.05 -8.77 16.71
N ARG A 83 -0.12 -9.14 18.00
CA ARG A 83 0.73 -10.11 18.63
C ARG A 83 0.40 -11.45 17.98
N VAL A 84 1.27 -11.93 17.09
CA VAL A 84 1.19 -13.30 16.58
C VAL A 84 1.13 -14.20 17.82
N THR A 85 -0.06 -14.69 18.12
CA THR A 85 -0.20 -15.58 19.27
C THR A 85 0.63 -16.81 18.98
N ARG A 86 1.48 -17.18 19.93
CA ARG A 86 2.36 -18.36 19.87
C ARG A 86 1.63 -19.70 19.65
N ASP A 87 0.34 -19.67 19.40
CA ASP A 87 -0.45 -20.87 19.11
C ASP A 87 -0.02 -21.60 17.85
N PHE A 88 0.72 -20.92 16.94
CA PHE A 88 1.39 -21.57 15.82
C PHE A 88 2.63 -22.41 16.24
N GLU A 89 3.24 -22.13 17.38
CA GLU A 89 4.41 -22.89 17.87
C GLU A 89 4.02 -24.27 18.45
N THR A 90 2.75 -24.51 18.76
CA THR A 90 2.30 -25.77 19.34
C THR A 90 2.18 -26.92 18.34
N VAL A 91 2.16 -26.63 17.02
CA VAL A 91 2.16 -27.67 15.97
C VAL A 91 3.59 -27.91 15.53
N PRO A 92 4.16 -29.13 15.73
CA PRO A 92 5.48 -29.47 15.26
C PRO A 92 5.64 -29.15 13.77
N GLU A 93 6.78 -28.58 13.38
CA GLU A 93 7.05 -28.11 12.00
C GLU A 93 6.78 -29.18 10.94
N ARG A 94 7.06 -30.46 11.27
CA ARG A 94 6.78 -31.62 10.42
C ARG A 94 5.29 -31.98 10.25
N GLU A 95 4.42 -31.42 11.09
CA GLU A 95 2.97 -31.63 11.06
C GLU A 95 2.22 -30.44 10.48
N ARG A 96 2.94 -29.34 10.20
CA ARG A 96 2.35 -28.19 9.50
C ARG A 96 2.15 -28.57 8.04
N PRO A 97 0.93 -28.46 7.50
CA PRO A 97 0.74 -28.63 6.07
C PRO A 97 1.62 -27.59 5.34
N PRO A 98 2.25 -27.96 4.21
CA PRO A 98 2.98 -26.98 3.42
C PRO A 98 2.02 -25.84 3.09
N LEU A 99 2.38 -24.62 3.52
CA LEU A 99 1.67 -23.40 3.18
C LEU A 99 1.89 -23.15 1.69
N VAL A 100 1.07 -23.78 0.86
CA VAL A 100 0.98 -23.43 -0.55
C VAL A 100 -0.04 -22.28 -0.64
N PRO A 101 0.42 -21.04 -0.93
CA PRO A 101 -0.49 -19.93 -1.05
C PRO A 101 -1.58 -20.23 -2.07
N GLY A 102 -2.82 -20.10 -1.66
CA GLY A 102 -3.94 -20.27 -2.54
C GLY A 102 -4.11 -19.09 -3.50
N PHE A 103 -4.97 -19.24 -4.49
CA PHE A 103 -5.33 -18.14 -5.39
C PHE A 103 -5.85 -16.93 -4.62
N GLU A 104 -6.63 -17.15 -3.56
CA GLU A 104 -7.17 -16.08 -2.71
C GLU A 104 -6.08 -15.27 -1.99
N ASP A 105 -4.99 -15.92 -1.57
CA ASP A 105 -3.87 -15.23 -0.89
C ASP A 105 -3.10 -14.36 -1.88
N ALA A 106 -2.91 -14.85 -3.11
CA ALA A 106 -2.33 -14.05 -4.18
C ALA A 106 -3.19 -12.82 -4.53
N GLU A 107 -4.51 -12.96 -4.54
CA GLU A 107 -5.43 -11.83 -4.76
C GLU A 107 -5.36 -10.81 -3.62
N LYS A 108 -5.22 -11.23 -2.36
CA LYS A 108 -5.03 -10.34 -1.22
C LYS A 108 -3.73 -9.53 -1.34
N ALA A 109 -2.61 -10.19 -1.70
CA ALA A 109 -1.34 -9.50 -1.95
C ALA A 109 -1.46 -8.47 -3.10
N ARG A 110 -2.10 -8.83 -4.21
CA ARG A 110 -2.37 -7.90 -5.32
C ARG A 110 -3.24 -6.73 -4.89
N TYR A 111 -4.22 -6.98 -4.02
CA TYR A 111 -5.08 -5.94 -3.49
C TYR A 111 -4.30 -4.95 -2.61
N VAL A 112 -3.38 -5.43 -1.78
CA VAL A 112 -2.46 -4.58 -1.01
C VAL A 112 -1.65 -3.69 -1.96
N LEU A 113 -1.02 -4.25 -3.00
CA LEU A 113 -0.22 -3.49 -3.97
C LEU A 113 -1.02 -2.39 -4.67
N LYS A 114 -2.28 -2.65 -5.05
CA LYS A 114 -3.15 -1.63 -5.65
C LYS A 114 -3.50 -0.51 -4.67
N ASN A 115 -3.77 -0.85 -3.43
CA ASN A 115 -4.04 0.16 -2.39
C ASN A 115 -2.77 0.96 -2.04
N LEU A 116 -1.58 0.35 -2.05
CA LEU A 116 -0.32 1.07 -1.92
C LEU A 116 -0.17 2.15 -3.00
N ALA A 117 -0.42 1.79 -4.25
CA ALA A 117 -0.36 2.73 -5.36
C ALA A 117 -1.35 3.90 -5.21
N ARG A 118 -2.58 3.64 -4.76
CA ARG A 118 -3.60 4.67 -4.53
C ARG A 118 -3.28 5.55 -3.31
N ASP A 119 -2.94 4.92 -2.18
CA ASP A 119 -2.91 5.61 -0.89
C ASP A 119 -1.54 6.21 -0.56
N TRP A 120 -0.45 5.61 -1.08
CA TRP A 120 0.91 5.92 -0.66
C TRP A 120 1.87 6.21 -1.82
N SER A 121 1.34 6.65 -2.98
CA SER A 121 2.17 7.09 -4.10
C SER A 121 1.75 8.44 -4.65
N GLU A 122 2.68 9.07 -5.37
CA GLU A 122 2.39 10.29 -6.11
C GLU A 122 1.32 10.07 -7.20
N GLU A 123 1.29 8.86 -7.82
CA GLU A 123 0.28 8.52 -8.83
C GLU A 123 -1.15 8.56 -8.27
N GLY A 124 -1.34 8.17 -7.00
CA GLY A 124 -2.64 8.21 -6.33
C GLY A 124 -3.07 9.59 -5.83
N ARG A 125 -2.22 10.60 -5.90
CA ARG A 125 -2.47 11.94 -5.34
C ARG A 125 -3.77 12.57 -5.83
N GLU A 126 -4.00 12.57 -7.14
CA GLU A 126 -5.19 13.19 -7.71
C GLU A 126 -6.51 12.58 -7.20
N GLU A 127 -6.52 11.26 -6.97
CA GLU A 127 -7.68 10.55 -6.39
C GLU A 127 -7.85 10.94 -4.92
N ARG A 128 -6.76 11.01 -4.15
CA ARG A 128 -6.80 11.43 -2.74
C ARG A 128 -7.24 12.88 -2.56
N GLU A 129 -6.78 13.80 -3.42
CA GLU A 129 -7.21 15.19 -3.41
C GLU A 129 -8.73 15.35 -3.62
N LYS A 130 -9.33 14.45 -4.40
CA LYS A 130 -10.78 14.47 -4.69
C LYS A 130 -11.60 13.68 -3.66
N SER A 131 -10.98 12.89 -2.79
CA SER A 131 -11.63 12.05 -1.79
C SER A 131 -11.17 12.40 -0.37
N HIS A 132 -10.01 11.97 0.04
CA HIS A 132 -9.47 12.15 1.40
C HIS A 132 -9.37 13.63 1.79
N ASP A 133 -8.76 14.45 0.94
CA ASP A 133 -8.53 15.87 1.25
C ASP A 133 -9.82 16.68 1.35
N VAL A 134 -10.84 16.28 0.60
CA VAL A 134 -12.16 16.92 0.70
C VAL A 134 -12.76 16.67 2.09
N LEU A 135 -12.69 15.43 2.59
CA LEU A 135 -13.19 15.07 3.91
C LEU A 135 -12.39 15.78 5.01
N VAL A 136 -11.08 15.71 4.95
CA VAL A 136 -10.19 16.34 5.93
C VAL A 136 -10.41 17.84 6.00
N ARG A 137 -10.42 18.52 4.85
CA ARG A 137 -10.66 19.96 4.78
C ARG A 137 -12.05 20.34 5.29
N HIS A 138 -13.08 19.58 4.95
CA HIS A 138 -14.43 19.86 5.41
C HIS A 138 -14.53 19.76 6.94
N LEU A 139 -14.01 18.71 7.54
CA LEU A 139 -14.03 18.56 9.00
C LEU A 139 -13.19 19.65 9.66
N ARG A 140 -11.99 19.94 9.16
CA ARG A 140 -11.08 20.93 9.77
C ARG A 140 -11.58 22.37 9.62
N ASP A 141 -11.98 22.76 8.41
CA ASP A 141 -12.20 24.17 8.05
C ASP A 141 -13.67 24.60 8.18
N VAL A 142 -14.61 23.64 8.30
CA VAL A 142 -16.04 23.92 8.41
C VAL A 142 -16.59 23.42 9.74
N VAL A 143 -16.45 22.12 10.06
CA VAL A 143 -17.12 21.52 11.21
C VAL A 143 -16.41 21.89 12.52
N PHE A 144 -15.08 21.71 12.59
CA PHE A 144 -14.28 21.91 13.80
C PHE A 144 -13.36 23.13 13.75
N LYS A 145 -13.61 24.07 12.85
CA LYS A 145 -12.75 25.24 12.62
C LYS A 145 -12.46 26.04 13.88
N GLU A 146 -13.50 26.41 14.63
CA GLU A 146 -13.38 27.24 15.82
C GLU A 146 -12.63 26.45 16.93
N GLN A 147 -13.04 25.22 17.17
CA GLN A 147 -12.42 24.36 18.18
C GLN A 147 -10.93 24.09 17.91
N LEU A 148 -10.56 23.79 16.67
CA LEU A 148 -9.16 23.56 16.30
C LEU A 148 -8.33 24.85 16.39
N SER A 149 -8.90 26.00 16.06
CA SER A 149 -8.25 27.30 16.22
C SER A 149 -8.00 27.64 17.69
N GLU A 150 -8.94 27.35 18.58
CA GLU A 150 -8.77 27.52 20.02
C GLU A 150 -7.69 26.59 20.56
N ILE A 151 -7.67 25.31 20.13
CA ILE A 151 -6.66 24.33 20.50
C ILE A 151 -5.25 24.80 20.08
N ASP A 152 -5.10 25.32 18.86
CA ASP A 152 -3.80 25.85 18.40
C ASP A 152 -3.31 27.02 19.27
N LEU A 153 -4.20 27.89 19.73
CA LEU A 153 -3.87 28.96 20.68
C LEU A 153 -3.54 28.43 22.08
N MET A 154 -4.21 27.37 22.53
CA MET A 154 -3.97 26.73 23.82
C MET A 154 -2.60 26.02 23.83
N CYS A 155 -2.19 25.40 22.73
CA CYS A 155 -0.88 24.74 22.57
C CYS A 155 0.31 25.70 22.77
N GLU A 156 0.11 27.02 22.60
CA GLU A 156 1.15 28.02 22.88
C GLU A 156 1.35 28.28 24.39
N ARG A 157 0.37 27.92 25.23
CA ARG A 157 0.29 28.29 26.66
C ARG A 157 0.27 27.11 27.62
N MET A 158 -0.12 25.95 27.15
CA MET A 158 -0.29 24.73 27.92
C MET A 158 0.52 23.59 27.32
N ASN A 159 0.73 22.51 28.08
CA ASN A 159 1.29 21.30 27.49
C ASN A 159 0.29 20.72 26.48
N PRO A 160 0.67 20.55 25.21
CA PRO A 160 -0.22 20.05 24.18
C PRO A 160 -0.83 18.66 24.45
N GLU A 161 -0.19 17.85 25.30
CA GLU A 161 -0.67 16.52 25.71
C GLU A 161 -1.89 16.59 26.65
N ASP A 162 -2.05 17.72 27.33
CA ASP A 162 -3.18 17.95 28.27
C ASP A 162 -4.42 18.52 27.56
N ILE A 163 -4.34 18.79 26.26
CA ILE A 163 -5.41 19.44 25.49
C ILE A 163 -6.22 18.37 24.73
N ALA A 164 -7.49 18.21 25.12
CA ALA A 164 -8.41 17.32 24.41
C ALA A 164 -8.65 17.80 22.96
N ARG A 165 -8.56 16.89 22.01
CA ARG A 165 -8.77 17.15 20.59
C ARG A 165 -10.07 16.49 20.08
N PRO A 166 -10.67 17.02 19.02
CA PRO A 166 -11.76 16.33 18.35
C PRO A 166 -11.30 14.95 17.87
N ARG A 167 -12.11 13.95 18.13
CA ARG A 167 -11.82 12.55 17.77
C ARG A 167 -12.44 12.20 16.43
N VAL A 168 -11.73 11.47 15.61
CA VAL A 168 -12.20 10.95 14.32
C VAL A 168 -11.95 9.46 14.25
N LEU A 169 -13.01 8.70 14.04
CA LEU A 169 -12.97 7.27 13.77
C LEU A 169 -13.11 7.04 12.25
N VAL A 170 -12.20 6.26 11.69
CA VAL A 170 -12.16 5.92 10.26
C VAL A 170 -12.42 4.41 10.09
N PRO A 171 -13.67 3.98 9.85
CA PRO A 171 -13.97 2.58 9.58
C PRO A 171 -13.44 2.15 8.20
N GLY A 172 -12.89 0.93 8.12
CA GLY A 172 -12.29 0.43 6.90
C GLY A 172 -11.03 1.20 6.49
N ALA A 173 -10.18 1.51 7.46
CA ALA A 173 -9.04 2.40 7.30
C ALA A 173 -7.98 1.92 6.28
N GLY A 174 -8.02 0.64 5.86
CA GLY A 174 -7.12 0.07 4.88
C GLY A 174 -5.66 0.22 5.29
N LEU A 175 -4.88 0.88 4.45
CA LEU A 175 -3.45 1.14 4.71
C LEU A 175 -3.19 2.38 5.58
N GLY A 176 -4.21 2.96 6.20
CA GLY A 176 -4.06 4.02 7.20
C GLY A 176 -3.81 5.43 6.66
N ARG A 177 -3.83 5.65 5.34
CA ARG A 177 -3.54 6.99 4.79
C ARG A 177 -4.51 8.06 5.29
N LEU A 178 -5.81 7.82 5.26
CA LEU A 178 -6.80 8.80 5.72
C LEU A 178 -6.68 9.07 7.22
N VAL A 179 -6.34 8.07 8.02
CA VAL A 179 -6.06 8.21 9.46
C VAL A 179 -4.90 9.18 9.67
N TYR A 180 -3.81 8.99 8.91
CA TYR A 180 -2.65 9.86 8.96
C TYR A 180 -2.98 11.30 8.53
N GLU A 181 -3.77 11.50 7.47
CA GLU A 181 -4.16 12.85 7.03
C GLU A 181 -5.00 13.58 8.08
N PHE A 182 -5.90 12.90 8.77
CA PHE A 182 -6.65 13.50 9.89
C PHE A 182 -5.72 13.85 11.06
N ALA A 183 -4.77 12.98 11.41
CA ALA A 183 -3.80 13.27 12.45
C ALA A 183 -2.96 14.51 12.11
N LYS A 184 -2.49 14.64 10.87
CA LYS A 184 -1.81 15.86 10.36
C LYS A 184 -2.69 17.10 10.50
N ALA A 185 -3.99 16.97 10.23
CA ALA A 185 -4.94 18.07 10.31
C ALA A 185 -5.25 18.51 11.75
N GLY A 186 -4.82 17.76 12.77
CA GLY A 186 -4.94 18.16 14.18
C GLY A 186 -5.95 17.37 14.99
N PHE A 187 -6.50 16.31 14.43
CA PHE A 187 -7.44 15.44 15.13
C PHE A 187 -6.71 14.35 15.94
N GLU A 188 -7.37 13.84 16.96
CA GLU A 188 -7.08 12.53 17.53
C GLU A 188 -7.78 11.48 16.67
N THR A 189 -7.03 10.53 16.11
CA THR A 189 -7.57 9.66 15.06
C THR A 189 -7.43 8.18 15.39
N GLU A 190 -8.46 7.43 15.09
CA GLU A 190 -8.47 5.98 15.18
C GLU A 190 -8.98 5.38 13.87
N GLY A 191 -8.18 4.49 13.27
CA GLY A 191 -8.58 3.69 12.12
C GLY A 191 -9.02 2.31 12.57
N ASN A 192 -10.14 1.82 12.08
CA ASN A 192 -10.55 0.44 12.25
C ASN A 192 -10.42 -0.32 10.93
N GLU A 193 -9.77 -1.48 10.97
CA GLU A 193 -9.60 -2.34 9.80
C GLU A 193 -9.76 -3.81 10.19
N PHE A 194 -10.46 -4.55 9.34
CA PHE A 194 -10.71 -5.98 9.55
C PHE A 194 -9.65 -6.87 8.88
N SER A 195 -9.10 -6.44 7.76
CA SER A 195 -8.16 -7.24 6.96
C SER A 195 -6.76 -7.22 7.56
N TYR A 196 -6.27 -8.37 8.01
CA TYR A 196 -4.90 -8.50 8.50
C TYR A 196 -3.84 -8.09 7.47
N TYR A 197 -4.06 -8.37 6.19
CA TYR A 197 -3.14 -7.94 5.12
C TYR A 197 -3.01 -6.43 5.03
N MET A 198 -4.12 -5.71 5.21
CA MET A 198 -4.11 -4.25 5.29
C MET A 198 -3.46 -3.76 6.58
N LEU A 199 -3.76 -4.40 7.71
CA LEU A 199 -3.18 -4.04 9.00
C LEU A 199 -1.67 -4.20 9.04
N PHE A 200 -1.12 -5.30 8.51
CA PHE A 200 0.34 -5.47 8.38
C PHE A 200 0.94 -4.38 7.48
N GLY A 201 0.34 -4.14 6.32
CA GLY A 201 0.77 -3.07 5.42
C GLY A 201 0.71 -1.69 6.06
N SER A 202 -0.37 -1.36 6.77
CA SER A 202 -0.53 -0.08 7.46
C SER A 202 0.50 0.09 8.58
N SER A 203 0.71 -0.94 9.41
CA SER A 203 1.70 -0.91 10.48
C SER A 203 3.10 -0.68 9.95
N PHE A 204 3.48 -1.34 8.86
CA PHE A 204 4.76 -1.15 8.21
C PHE A 204 4.94 0.27 7.67
N LEU A 205 3.95 0.79 6.95
CA LEU A 205 3.98 2.14 6.38
C LEU A 205 4.01 3.22 7.44
N LEU A 206 3.20 3.09 8.49
CA LEU A 206 3.05 4.10 9.51
C LEU A 206 4.24 4.16 10.48
N ASN A 207 4.97 3.05 10.68
CA ASN A 207 5.98 2.94 11.73
C ASN A 207 7.40 2.63 11.23
N CYS A 208 7.56 2.05 10.03
CA CYS A 208 8.84 1.49 9.59
C CYS A 208 9.35 2.03 8.26
N CYS A 209 8.48 2.59 7.41
CA CYS A 209 8.89 3.12 6.12
C CYS A 209 9.48 4.52 6.26
N SER A 210 10.58 4.77 5.52
CA SER A 210 11.24 6.07 5.44
C SER A 210 11.29 6.55 4.00
N GLU A 211 11.12 7.85 3.78
CA GLU A 211 11.30 8.50 2.46
C GLU A 211 12.72 8.33 1.91
N LYS A 212 13.69 8.11 2.79
CA LYS A 212 15.10 7.89 2.40
C LYS A 212 15.35 6.54 1.78
N ARG A 213 14.43 5.58 1.95
CA ARG A 213 14.48 4.23 1.37
C ARG A 213 13.13 3.87 0.79
N PRO A 214 12.73 4.51 -0.31
CA PRO A 214 11.47 4.21 -0.97
C PRO A 214 11.52 2.81 -1.60
N PHE A 215 10.34 2.21 -1.73
CA PHE A 215 10.16 0.97 -2.46
C PHE A 215 9.65 1.26 -3.86
N GLU A 216 10.08 0.43 -4.81
CA GLU A 216 9.46 0.36 -6.13
C GLU A 216 8.55 -0.86 -6.19
N ILE A 217 7.29 -0.64 -6.53
CA ILE A 217 6.30 -1.71 -6.73
C ILE A 217 5.75 -1.65 -8.16
N VAL A 218 5.28 -2.80 -8.65
CA VAL A 218 4.62 -2.91 -9.96
C VAL A 218 3.25 -3.55 -9.74
N PRO A 219 2.24 -2.77 -9.31
CA PRO A 219 0.97 -3.29 -8.80
C PRO A 219 0.07 -3.91 -9.87
N TYR A 220 0.26 -3.55 -11.14
CA TYR A 220 -0.65 -3.92 -12.23
C TYR A 220 -0.12 -4.99 -13.18
N TRP A 221 1.09 -5.51 -12.96
CA TRP A 221 1.80 -6.42 -13.86
C TRP A 221 0.99 -7.66 -14.25
N HIS A 222 0.13 -8.13 -13.34
CA HIS A 222 -0.62 -9.38 -13.46
C HIS A 222 -1.87 -9.28 -14.35
N SER A 223 -2.28 -8.08 -14.74
CA SER A 223 -3.52 -7.87 -15.51
C SER A 223 -3.25 -6.99 -16.72
N PRO A 224 -3.49 -7.48 -17.93
CA PRO A 224 -3.39 -6.68 -19.16
C PRO A 224 -4.61 -5.78 -19.37
N LEU A 225 -5.64 -5.89 -18.53
CA LEU A 225 -6.89 -5.15 -18.68
C LEU A 225 -6.75 -3.73 -18.13
N ASN A 226 -7.44 -2.79 -18.76
CA ASN A 226 -7.50 -1.37 -18.39
C ASN A 226 -6.15 -0.63 -18.53
N HIS A 227 -5.27 -1.09 -19.41
CA HIS A 227 -4.02 -0.42 -19.77
C HIS A 227 -4.02 -0.05 -21.25
N LEU A 228 -3.50 1.13 -21.57
CA LEU A 228 -3.37 1.58 -22.95
C LEU A 228 -2.18 0.90 -23.65
N SER A 229 -1.18 0.51 -22.87
CA SER A 229 0.04 -0.12 -23.38
C SER A 229 0.65 -1.10 -22.37
N GLN A 230 1.56 -1.96 -22.83
CA GLN A 230 2.39 -2.77 -21.94
C GLN A 230 3.23 -1.92 -20.98
N LYS A 231 3.63 -0.72 -21.39
CA LYS A 231 4.37 0.20 -20.51
C LYS A 231 3.57 0.58 -19.29
N ASP A 232 2.26 0.80 -19.45
CA ASP A 232 1.37 1.13 -18.34
C ASP A 232 1.17 -0.06 -17.42
N GLN A 233 1.10 -1.29 -17.96
CA GLN A 233 0.97 -2.51 -17.18
C GLN A 233 2.18 -2.77 -16.27
N TYR A 234 3.39 -2.57 -16.81
CA TYR A 234 4.65 -2.84 -16.10
C TYR A 234 5.30 -1.60 -15.50
N ARG A 235 4.55 -0.49 -15.38
CA ARG A 235 5.11 0.72 -14.76
C ARG A 235 5.44 0.50 -13.31
N SER A 236 6.59 1.00 -12.91
CA SER A 236 7.04 1.02 -11.52
C SER A 236 6.46 2.24 -10.82
N ILE A 237 5.99 2.05 -9.60
CA ILE A 237 5.44 3.08 -8.73
C ILE A 237 6.29 3.14 -7.46
N VAL A 238 6.68 4.34 -7.07
CA VAL A 238 7.49 4.58 -5.87
C VAL A 238 6.56 4.84 -4.69
N ILE A 239 6.82 4.18 -3.57
CA ILE A 239 6.13 4.33 -2.29
C ILE A 239 7.13 4.35 -1.12
N PRO A 240 6.80 4.98 0.02
CA PRO A 240 5.72 5.94 0.17
C PRO A 240 6.06 7.29 -0.48
N ASP A 241 5.05 8.05 -0.86
CA ASP A 241 5.18 9.45 -1.30
C ASP A 241 5.41 10.39 -0.12
N GLU A 242 4.98 10.00 1.06
CA GLU A 242 5.18 10.68 2.34
C GLU A 242 5.30 9.63 3.44
N SER A 243 6.31 9.75 4.30
CA SER A 243 6.53 8.81 5.40
C SER A 243 6.02 9.37 6.73
N PRO A 244 5.01 8.74 7.35
CA PRO A 244 4.61 9.10 8.70
C PRO A 244 5.75 8.96 9.71
N CYS A 245 6.58 7.94 9.59
CA CYS A 245 7.71 7.68 10.47
C CYS A 245 8.72 8.85 10.47
N ASP A 246 9.01 9.42 9.30
CA ASP A 246 9.93 10.57 9.20
C ASP A 246 9.29 11.88 9.67
N HIS A 247 7.96 11.94 9.76
CA HIS A 247 7.20 13.15 10.10
C HIS A 247 6.48 13.07 11.46
N MET A 248 6.54 11.94 12.18
CA MET A 248 5.87 11.81 13.49
C MET A 248 6.32 12.86 14.49
N ASP A 249 7.62 13.20 14.50
CA ASP A 249 8.16 14.27 15.36
C ASP A 249 7.67 15.67 14.94
N ALA A 250 7.26 15.83 13.68
CA ALA A 250 6.69 17.06 13.15
C ALA A 250 5.16 17.15 13.40
N LEU A 251 4.51 16.05 13.74
CA LEU A 251 3.16 16.10 14.28
C LEU A 251 3.23 16.86 15.58
N LYS A 252 2.50 17.98 15.67
CA LYS A 252 2.46 18.80 16.89
C LYS A 252 2.16 17.90 18.10
N PRO A 253 2.82 18.12 19.25
CA PRO A 253 2.58 17.33 20.45
C PRO A 253 1.08 17.20 20.79
N GLY A 254 0.68 16.08 21.35
CA GLY A 254 -0.72 15.79 21.71
C GLY A 254 -1.59 15.30 20.56
N ARG A 255 -1.04 15.08 19.39
CA ARG A 255 -1.75 14.40 18.29
C ARG A 255 -1.54 12.89 18.41
N SER A 256 -2.60 12.14 18.39
CA SER A 256 -2.55 10.69 18.44
C SER A 256 -3.13 10.07 17.17
N MET A 257 -2.55 8.95 16.79
CA MET A 257 -3.01 8.14 15.69
C MET A 257 -2.92 6.67 16.10
N ALA A 258 -4.01 5.93 15.94
CA ALA A 258 -4.07 4.52 16.27
C ALA A 258 -4.75 3.72 15.17
N MET A 259 -4.39 2.44 15.06
CA MET A 259 -5.09 1.46 14.23
C MET A 259 -5.65 0.36 15.12
N CYS A 260 -6.96 0.11 15.00
CA CYS A 260 -7.68 -0.93 15.71
C CYS A 260 -8.08 -2.04 14.74
N ALA A 261 -7.73 -3.29 15.05
CA ALA A 261 -8.11 -4.44 14.24
C ALA A 261 -9.38 -5.08 14.74
N GLY A 262 -10.23 -5.50 13.81
CA GLY A 262 -11.43 -6.29 14.12
C GLY A 262 -12.64 -5.87 13.31
N ASP A 263 -13.70 -6.67 13.41
CA ASP A 263 -15.01 -6.31 12.85
C ASP A 263 -15.53 -5.06 13.55
N PHE A 264 -15.91 -4.07 12.77
CA PHE A 264 -16.38 -2.78 13.29
C PHE A 264 -17.53 -2.90 14.29
N ARG A 265 -18.47 -3.81 14.05
CA ARG A 265 -19.62 -4.01 14.93
C ARG A 265 -19.26 -4.72 16.21
N GLU A 266 -18.26 -5.62 16.17
CA GLU A 266 -17.77 -6.31 17.38
C GLU A 266 -16.96 -5.35 18.25
N VAL A 267 -16.13 -4.52 17.63
CA VAL A 267 -15.26 -3.57 18.35
C VAL A 267 -16.06 -2.42 18.94
N TYR A 268 -16.98 -1.82 18.18
CA TYR A 268 -17.68 -0.58 18.61
C TYR A 268 -19.17 -0.77 18.92
N GLY A 269 -19.73 -1.95 18.70
CA GLY A 269 -21.15 -2.21 18.87
C GLY A 269 -21.58 -2.59 20.30
N SER A 270 -20.65 -2.70 21.25
CA SER A 270 -21.00 -3.00 22.63
C SER A 270 -21.31 -1.71 23.41
N PRO A 271 -22.28 -1.77 24.39
CA PRO A 271 -22.61 -0.60 25.20
C PRO A 271 -21.45 -0.01 26.01
N GLU A 272 -20.39 -0.80 26.23
CA GLU A 272 -19.17 -0.36 26.92
C GLU A 272 -18.35 0.64 26.12
N HIS A 273 -18.53 0.66 24.80
CA HIS A 273 -17.83 1.57 23.90
C HIS A 273 -18.63 2.83 23.52
N GLU A 274 -19.88 2.97 23.93
CA GLU A 274 -20.67 4.19 23.68
C GLU A 274 -20.05 5.48 24.27
N SER A 275 -19.14 5.34 25.23
CA SER A 275 -18.40 6.47 25.83
C SER A 275 -17.14 6.88 25.02
N HIS A 276 -16.79 6.14 23.98
CA HIS A 276 -15.57 6.36 23.19
C HIS A 276 -15.80 6.91 21.78
N ILE A 277 -17.07 7.06 21.36
CA ILE A 277 -17.44 7.62 20.06
C ILE A 277 -17.83 9.11 20.18
#